data_701dbf744fb4ab6352de953e4fa3a016
#
_entry.id   701dbf744fb4ab6352de953e4fa3a016
#
_cell.length_a   1.000
_cell.length_b   1.000
_cell.length_c   1.000
_cell.angle_alpha   90.00
_cell.angle_beta   90.00
_cell.angle_gamma   90.00
#
_symmetry.space_group_name_H-M   'P 1'
#
loop_
_entity.id
_entity.type
_entity.pdbx_description
1 polymer ?
#
loop_
_entity_poly.entity_id
_entity_poly.type
_entity_poly.pdbx_seq_one_letter_code
_entity_poly.pdbx_strand_id
1 'polypeptide(L)'
;MTKFQVAYVPVGVPTFHLESAQKEFEKSIDLLNTITDAAIVPDKMLLSIQDLTNFLDTIEPSLIILQNITFANAAYASEVLKRFSCPVLLWTLREPVIDGGRLRLNSLTGAYSAGNALAAFRDGNFEYIFGAPQEERTKKTISACIRAAWLKNELKNLRIASVGHTPQGFGFGRAMDADMQKVFGATLESIEVRELIDMAKGYTCLLYTSPSPR
;
A
#
# COMPACT_ATOMS: atom_id res chain seq x y z
N MET A 1 8.70 -2.06 15.73
CA MET A 1 7.61 -1.95 14.73
C MET A 1 8.13 -1.11 13.60
N THR A 2 8.17 -1.64 12.38
CA THR A 2 8.48 -0.83 11.19
C THR A 2 7.35 0.18 10.99
N LYS A 3 7.71 1.46 10.88
CA LYS A 3 6.75 2.54 10.66
C LYS A 3 6.06 2.32 9.31
N PHE A 4 4.72 2.46 9.26
CA PHE A 4 3.99 2.41 7.99
C PHE A 4 4.49 3.48 7.03
N GLN A 5 4.85 3.09 5.81
CA GLN A 5 5.43 3.97 4.79
C GLN A 5 4.80 3.72 3.42
N VAL A 6 4.49 4.79 2.71
CA VAL A 6 3.97 4.78 1.34
C VAL A 6 5.05 5.34 0.42
N ALA A 7 5.65 4.50 -0.41
CA ALA A 7 6.65 4.98 -1.37
C ALA A 7 5.98 5.45 -2.66
N TYR A 8 6.19 6.69 -3.04
CA TYR A 8 5.84 7.21 -4.34
C TYR A 8 7.02 7.05 -5.30
N VAL A 9 6.81 6.31 -6.39
CA VAL A 9 7.85 5.90 -7.34
C VAL A 9 7.48 6.40 -8.74
N PRO A 10 7.77 7.67 -9.06
CA PRO A 10 7.47 8.29 -10.36
C PRO A 10 8.55 7.93 -11.39
N VAL A 11 8.28 6.94 -12.24
CA VAL A 11 9.20 6.45 -13.25
C VAL A 11 8.89 6.99 -14.65
N GLY A 12 9.91 7.14 -15.47
CA GLY A 12 9.77 7.61 -16.84
C GLY A 12 11.08 7.56 -17.62
N VAL A 13 11.06 8.09 -18.84
CA VAL A 13 12.25 8.27 -19.66
C VAL A 13 12.35 9.71 -20.15
N PRO A 14 13.58 10.26 -20.34
CA PRO A 14 13.78 11.67 -20.66
C PRO A 14 13.43 12.04 -22.11
N THR A 15 12.96 11.10 -22.91
CA THR A 15 12.63 11.32 -24.34
C THR A 15 11.25 11.95 -24.56
N PHE A 16 10.44 12.09 -23.50
CA PHE A 16 9.14 12.75 -23.52
C PHE A 16 9.23 14.19 -23.03
N HIS A 17 8.09 14.90 -22.97
CA HIS A 17 8.05 16.33 -22.63
C HIS A 17 8.23 16.54 -21.11
N LEU A 18 9.47 16.76 -20.68
CA LEU A 18 9.85 16.82 -19.27
C LEU A 18 9.15 17.95 -18.48
N GLU A 19 8.89 19.10 -19.12
CA GLU A 19 8.18 20.20 -18.45
C GLU A 19 6.74 19.79 -18.07
N SER A 20 6.03 19.07 -18.96
CA SER A 20 4.72 18.54 -18.62
C SER A 20 4.79 17.46 -17.56
N ALA A 21 5.80 16.59 -17.64
CA ALA A 21 6.02 15.54 -16.64
C ALA A 21 6.31 16.15 -15.25
N GLN A 22 7.12 17.20 -15.19
CA GLN A 22 7.44 17.89 -13.94
C GLN A 22 6.19 18.51 -13.29
N LYS A 23 5.33 19.16 -14.07
CA LYS A 23 4.06 19.70 -13.57
C LYS A 23 3.15 18.61 -12.97
N GLU A 24 3.05 17.46 -13.61
CA GLU A 24 2.24 16.35 -13.09
C GLU A 24 2.90 15.68 -11.89
N PHE A 25 4.24 15.62 -11.83
CA PHE A 25 4.99 15.16 -10.66
C PHE A 25 4.68 16.01 -9.42
N GLU A 26 4.78 17.33 -9.54
CA GLU A 26 4.49 18.28 -8.45
C GLU A 26 3.03 18.13 -7.96
N LYS A 27 2.06 18.10 -8.89
CA LYS A 27 0.65 17.88 -8.54
C LYS A 27 0.39 16.51 -7.88
N SER A 28 1.16 15.50 -8.26
CA SER A 28 1.05 14.17 -7.65
C SER A 28 1.56 14.17 -6.21
N ILE A 29 2.65 14.87 -5.94
CA ILE A 29 3.16 15.08 -4.57
C ILE A 29 2.15 15.87 -3.74
N ASP A 30 1.62 16.96 -4.28
CA ASP A 30 0.61 17.77 -3.59
C ASP A 30 -0.62 16.91 -3.22
N LEU A 31 -1.09 16.09 -4.15
CA LEU A 31 -2.20 15.17 -3.88
C LEU A 31 -1.84 14.19 -2.75
N LEU A 32 -0.69 13.57 -2.78
CA LEU A 32 -0.26 12.61 -1.76
C LEU A 32 -0.16 13.25 -0.38
N ASN A 33 0.39 14.46 -0.30
CA ASN A 33 0.48 15.23 0.95
C ASN A 33 -0.90 15.58 1.53
N THR A 34 -1.95 15.66 0.70
CA THR A 34 -3.34 15.83 1.20
C THR A 34 -3.95 14.55 1.74
N ILE A 35 -3.39 13.38 1.42
CA ILE A 35 -3.96 12.07 1.77
C ILE A 35 -3.24 11.43 2.94
N THR A 36 -1.92 11.60 3.06
CA THR A 36 -1.11 10.90 4.07
C THR A 36 0.17 11.63 4.42
N ASP A 37 0.55 11.60 5.70
CA ASP A 37 1.86 12.04 6.19
C ASP A 37 2.93 10.94 6.11
N ALA A 38 2.56 9.74 5.65
CA ALA A 38 3.45 8.59 5.56
C ALA A 38 4.12 8.44 4.18
N ALA A 39 3.92 9.41 3.27
CA ALA A 39 4.50 9.39 1.94
C ALA A 39 6.01 9.64 1.98
N ILE A 40 6.76 8.78 1.30
CA ILE A 40 8.18 8.99 0.96
C ILE A 40 8.22 9.29 -0.52
N VAL A 41 8.72 10.45 -0.86
CA VAL A 41 8.80 10.95 -2.23
C VAL A 41 10.26 11.19 -2.61
N PRO A 42 10.69 10.90 -3.84
CA PRO A 42 12.03 11.26 -4.30
C PRO A 42 12.11 12.76 -4.61
N ASP A 43 13.32 13.31 -4.52
CA ASP A 43 13.57 14.74 -4.82
C ASP A 43 13.30 15.09 -6.29
N LYS A 44 13.32 14.10 -7.18
CA LYS A 44 13.12 14.26 -8.62
C LYS A 44 12.43 13.03 -9.24
N MET A 45 11.92 13.19 -10.44
CA MET A 45 11.46 12.06 -11.25
C MET A 45 12.60 11.04 -11.49
N LEU A 46 12.26 9.75 -11.47
CA LEU A 46 13.19 8.63 -11.64
C LEU A 46 13.27 8.25 -13.12
N LEU A 47 14.11 8.97 -13.86
CA LEU A 47 14.17 8.88 -15.33
C LEU A 47 15.18 7.86 -15.87
N SER A 48 15.86 7.14 -14.98
CA SER A 48 16.78 6.03 -15.31
C SER A 48 16.62 4.88 -14.31
N ILE A 49 17.05 3.69 -14.70
CA ILE A 49 17.10 2.54 -13.78
C ILE A 49 18.05 2.83 -12.60
N GLN A 50 19.13 3.57 -12.82
CA GLN A 50 20.05 3.93 -11.74
C GLN A 50 19.41 4.89 -10.73
N ASP A 51 18.67 5.93 -11.18
CA ASP A 51 17.93 6.82 -10.27
C ASP A 51 16.91 6.02 -9.46
N LEU A 52 16.17 5.10 -10.13
CA LEU A 52 15.21 4.22 -9.47
C LEU A 52 15.89 3.36 -8.40
N THR A 53 16.95 2.64 -8.74
CA THR A 53 17.62 1.74 -7.81
C THR A 53 18.19 2.48 -6.60
N ASN A 54 18.81 3.64 -6.83
CA ASN A 54 19.32 4.49 -5.74
C ASN A 54 18.21 4.90 -4.78
N PHE A 55 17.04 5.27 -5.30
CA PHE A 55 15.89 5.62 -4.45
C PHE A 55 15.35 4.39 -3.70
N LEU A 56 15.16 3.26 -4.39
CA LEU A 56 14.64 2.03 -3.78
C LEU A 56 15.52 1.49 -2.64
N ASP A 57 16.84 1.73 -2.70
CA ASP A 57 17.79 1.31 -1.67
C ASP A 57 17.67 2.13 -0.37
N THR A 58 16.92 3.23 -0.37
CA THR A 58 16.71 4.11 0.80
C THR A 58 15.39 3.90 1.53
N ILE A 59 14.52 3.00 1.06
CA ILE A 59 13.14 2.89 1.55
C ILE A 59 12.76 1.47 1.98
N GLU A 60 11.82 1.37 2.95
CA GLU A 60 11.18 0.13 3.39
C GLU A 60 9.64 0.28 3.32
N PRO A 61 9.04 0.20 2.13
CA PRO A 61 7.64 0.57 1.95
C PRO A 61 6.66 -0.51 2.42
N SER A 62 5.54 -0.07 2.97
CA SER A 62 4.34 -0.88 3.23
C SER A 62 3.36 -0.87 2.03
N LEU A 63 3.46 0.14 1.17
CA LEU A 63 2.74 0.28 -0.10
C LEU A 63 3.64 1.02 -1.09
N ILE A 64 3.63 0.59 -2.35
CA ILE A 64 4.28 1.31 -3.46
C ILE A 64 3.20 1.87 -4.38
N ILE A 65 3.29 3.18 -4.67
CA ILE A 65 2.55 3.85 -5.73
C ILE A 65 3.51 4.03 -6.90
N LEU A 66 3.50 3.08 -7.83
CA LEU A 66 4.32 3.10 -9.03
C LEU A 66 3.62 3.93 -10.09
N GLN A 67 4.10 5.15 -10.33
CA GLN A 67 3.53 6.03 -11.35
C GLN A 67 4.40 6.06 -12.60
N ASN A 68 3.81 5.74 -13.74
CA ASN A 68 4.42 6.07 -15.03
C ASN A 68 4.21 7.56 -15.29
N ILE A 69 5.17 8.40 -14.88
CA ILE A 69 5.08 9.86 -15.09
C ILE A 69 5.20 10.19 -16.58
N THR A 70 6.08 9.48 -17.27
CA THR A 70 6.08 9.33 -18.72
C THR A 70 6.06 7.83 -19.07
N PHE A 71 6.13 7.46 -20.33
CA PHE A 71 6.37 6.07 -20.69
C PHE A 71 7.60 5.54 -19.95
N ALA A 72 7.48 4.34 -19.37
CA ALA A 72 8.57 3.54 -18.84
C ALA A 72 8.31 2.07 -19.19
N ASN A 73 9.36 1.34 -19.56
CA ASN A 73 9.21 -0.08 -19.89
C ASN A 73 9.15 -0.97 -18.64
N ALA A 74 8.93 -2.28 -18.83
CA ALA A 74 8.78 -3.26 -17.75
C ALA A 74 10.01 -3.36 -16.83
N ALA A 75 11.20 -2.94 -17.25
CA ALA A 75 12.41 -3.02 -16.42
C ALA A 75 12.26 -2.21 -15.12
N TYR A 76 11.60 -1.06 -15.16
CA TYR A 76 11.34 -0.25 -13.97
C TYR A 76 10.43 -0.99 -12.96
N ALA A 77 9.32 -1.55 -13.44
CA ALA A 77 8.43 -2.35 -12.60
C ALA A 77 9.14 -3.60 -12.04
N SER A 78 9.95 -4.27 -12.86
CA SER A 78 10.71 -5.45 -12.45
C SER A 78 11.72 -5.14 -11.33
N GLU A 79 12.40 -3.99 -11.36
CA GLU A 79 13.32 -3.59 -10.30
C GLU A 79 12.59 -3.38 -8.96
N VAL A 80 11.38 -2.78 -8.98
CA VAL A 80 10.51 -2.65 -7.80
C VAL A 80 10.13 -4.03 -7.27
N LEU A 81 9.66 -4.91 -8.15
CA LEU A 81 9.13 -6.23 -7.78
C LEU A 81 10.18 -7.21 -7.26
N LYS A 82 11.44 -7.08 -7.72
CA LYS A 82 12.57 -7.86 -7.19
C LYS A 82 12.90 -7.53 -5.73
N ARG A 83 12.71 -6.27 -5.32
CA ARG A 83 13.09 -5.78 -4.00
C ARG A 83 11.99 -5.90 -2.97
N PHE A 84 10.74 -5.68 -3.34
CA PHE A 84 9.64 -5.54 -2.39
C PHE A 84 8.49 -6.50 -2.66
N SER A 85 7.92 -7.03 -1.58
CA SER A 85 6.73 -7.89 -1.60
C SER A 85 5.45 -7.16 -1.16
N CYS A 86 5.53 -5.88 -0.80
CA CYS A 86 4.36 -5.08 -0.38
C CYS A 86 3.39 -4.85 -1.55
N PRO A 87 2.14 -4.46 -1.27
CA PRO A 87 1.16 -4.08 -2.30
C PRO A 87 1.68 -2.99 -3.24
N VAL A 88 1.22 -3.04 -4.50
CA VAL A 88 1.55 -2.05 -5.52
C VAL A 88 0.27 -1.47 -6.10
N LEU A 89 0.20 -0.14 -6.18
CA LEU A 89 -0.75 0.60 -7.00
C LEU A 89 -0.02 1.11 -8.23
N LEU A 90 -0.40 0.63 -9.42
CA LEU A 90 0.08 1.17 -10.69
C LEU A 90 -0.78 2.39 -11.05
N TRP A 91 -0.14 3.53 -11.23
CA TRP A 91 -0.80 4.78 -11.60
C TRP A 91 -0.27 5.31 -12.92
N THR A 92 -1.17 5.55 -13.88
CA THR A 92 -0.84 6.21 -15.15
C THR A 92 -1.65 7.47 -15.33
N LEU A 93 -1.05 8.44 -16.01
CA LEU A 93 -1.57 9.78 -16.16
C LEU A 93 -2.32 9.96 -17.49
N ARG A 94 -3.33 10.81 -17.47
CA ARG A 94 -3.91 11.34 -18.71
C ARG A 94 -2.91 12.27 -19.39
N GLU A 95 -2.97 12.31 -20.72
CA GLU A 95 -2.23 13.32 -21.45
C GLU A 95 -2.72 14.72 -21.07
N PRO A 96 -1.80 15.62 -20.66
CA PRO A 96 -2.17 16.98 -20.28
C PRO A 96 -2.67 17.82 -21.47
N VAL A 97 -2.25 17.46 -22.69
CA VAL A 97 -2.64 18.10 -23.94
C VAL A 97 -2.82 17.06 -25.02
N ILE A 98 -3.95 17.13 -25.75
CA ILE A 98 -4.23 16.31 -26.94
C ILE A 98 -4.52 17.28 -28.08
N ASP A 99 -3.50 17.56 -28.88
CA ASP A 99 -3.51 18.53 -29.98
C ASP A 99 -3.26 17.89 -31.37
N GLY A 100 -3.28 16.55 -31.43
CA GLY A 100 -2.98 15.79 -32.64
C GLY A 100 -1.48 15.61 -32.91
N GLY A 101 -0.62 16.21 -32.09
CA GLY A 101 0.83 16.04 -32.13
C GLY A 101 1.31 14.82 -31.34
N ARG A 102 2.63 14.77 -31.09
CA ARG A 102 3.23 13.73 -30.26
C ARG A 102 2.71 13.84 -28.83
N LEU A 103 2.33 12.70 -28.22
CA LEU A 103 1.95 12.62 -26.80
C LEU A 103 3.05 13.18 -25.90
N ARG A 104 2.65 14.02 -24.94
CA ARG A 104 3.59 14.67 -24.01
C ARG A 104 4.19 13.67 -23.01
N LEU A 105 3.38 12.78 -22.48
CA LEU A 105 3.78 11.84 -21.44
C LEU A 105 3.83 10.39 -21.96
N ASN A 106 2.85 9.99 -22.77
CA ASN A 106 2.64 8.61 -23.18
C ASN A 106 2.58 7.60 -22.02
N SER A 107 2.09 8.08 -20.89
CA SER A 107 2.03 7.37 -19.60
C SER A 107 1.22 6.08 -19.70
N LEU A 108 0.07 6.13 -20.37
CA LEU A 108 -0.82 4.97 -20.53
C LEU A 108 -0.14 3.79 -21.25
N THR A 109 0.72 4.05 -22.23
CA THR A 109 1.48 2.98 -22.90
C THR A 109 2.44 2.28 -21.92
N GLY A 110 2.97 3.02 -20.93
CA GLY A 110 3.75 2.45 -19.84
C GLY A 110 2.96 1.45 -18.98
N ALA A 111 1.64 1.64 -18.84
CA ALA A 111 0.79 0.71 -18.11
C ALA A 111 0.77 -0.70 -18.70
N TYR A 112 0.78 -0.83 -20.03
CA TYR A 112 0.80 -2.14 -20.67
C TYR A 112 2.09 -2.90 -20.34
N SER A 113 3.21 -2.19 -20.35
CA SER A 113 4.53 -2.77 -20.05
C SER A 113 4.68 -3.10 -18.56
N ALA A 114 4.38 -2.13 -17.68
CA ALA A 114 4.44 -2.32 -16.23
C ALA A 114 3.40 -3.32 -15.73
N GLY A 115 2.16 -3.24 -16.23
CA GLY A 115 1.07 -4.15 -15.89
C GLY A 115 1.37 -5.60 -16.26
N ASN A 116 2.01 -5.84 -17.40
CA ASN A 116 2.45 -7.18 -17.78
C ASN A 116 3.48 -7.74 -16.78
N ALA A 117 4.45 -6.93 -16.35
CA ALA A 117 5.42 -7.35 -15.34
C ALA A 117 4.73 -7.61 -13.99
N LEU A 118 3.84 -6.71 -13.55
CA LEU A 118 3.07 -6.87 -12.31
C LEU A 118 2.21 -8.14 -12.35
N ALA A 119 1.52 -8.42 -13.47
CA ALA A 119 0.72 -9.63 -13.62
C ALA A 119 1.57 -10.90 -13.51
N ALA A 120 2.75 -10.92 -14.16
CA ALA A 120 3.65 -12.08 -14.14
C ALA A 120 4.27 -12.33 -12.76
N PHE A 121 4.65 -11.27 -12.01
CA PHE A 121 5.32 -11.40 -10.70
C PHE A 121 4.37 -11.50 -9.52
N ARG A 122 3.10 -11.08 -9.67
CA ARG A 122 2.11 -10.96 -8.58
C ARG A 122 0.81 -11.70 -8.84
N ASP A 123 0.76 -12.58 -9.85
CA ASP A 123 -0.45 -13.30 -10.25
C ASP A 123 -1.65 -12.35 -10.47
N GLY A 124 -1.39 -11.16 -11.02
CA GLY A 124 -2.40 -10.12 -11.21
C GLY A 124 -2.83 -9.38 -9.94
N ASN A 125 -2.20 -9.63 -8.80
CA ASN A 125 -2.58 -9.01 -7.50
C ASN A 125 -1.94 -7.63 -7.32
N PHE A 126 -2.46 -6.64 -8.04
CA PHE A 126 -2.13 -5.22 -7.93
C PHE A 126 -3.35 -4.37 -8.28
N GLU A 127 -3.38 -3.14 -7.78
CA GLU A 127 -4.40 -2.17 -8.15
C GLU A 127 -3.90 -1.26 -9.28
N TYR A 128 -4.84 -0.74 -10.06
CA TYR A 128 -4.54 0.14 -11.19
C TYR A 128 -5.46 1.35 -11.24
N ILE A 129 -4.89 2.51 -11.50
CA ILE A 129 -5.62 3.75 -11.79
C ILE A 129 -5.05 4.48 -13.00
N PHE A 130 -5.94 4.89 -13.90
CA PHE A 130 -5.67 5.83 -14.99
C PHE A 130 -6.41 7.13 -14.70
N GLY A 131 -5.67 8.21 -14.44
CA GLY A 131 -6.26 9.50 -14.10
C GLY A 131 -5.24 10.56 -13.75
N ALA A 132 -5.62 11.82 -13.93
CA ALA A 132 -4.82 12.97 -13.50
C ALA A 132 -4.89 13.14 -11.96
N PRO A 133 -3.88 13.77 -11.32
CA PRO A 133 -3.88 14.00 -9.88
C PRO A 133 -5.10 14.77 -9.36
N GLN A 134 -5.68 15.66 -10.19
CA GLN A 134 -6.83 16.49 -9.82
C GLN A 134 -8.17 15.75 -9.87
N GLU A 135 -8.20 14.54 -10.43
CA GLU A 135 -9.45 13.78 -10.57
C GLU A 135 -9.87 13.18 -9.23
N GLU A 136 -11.11 13.41 -8.84
CA GLU A 136 -11.67 12.87 -7.59
C GLU A 136 -11.59 11.33 -7.52
N ARG A 137 -11.75 10.65 -8.66
CA ARG A 137 -11.58 9.20 -8.74
C ARG A 137 -10.16 8.79 -8.40
N THR A 138 -9.15 9.50 -8.89
CA THR A 138 -7.73 9.24 -8.59
C THR A 138 -7.46 9.37 -7.09
N LYS A 139 -7.92 10.47 -6.49
CA LYS A 139 -7.81 10.71 -5.05
C LYS A 139 -8.47 9.60 -4.23
N LYS A 140 -9.71 9.22 -4.57
CA LYS A 140 -10.45 8.16 -3.87
C LYS A 140 -9.75 6.80 -3.95
N THR A 141 -9.27 6.43 -5.14
CA THR A 141 -8.57 5.15 -5.34
C THR A 141 -7.27 5.11 -4.54
N ILE A 142 -6.43 6.15 -4.64
CA ILE A 142 -5.17 6.23 -3.88
C ILE A 142 -5.45 6.17 -2.37
N SER A 143 -6.43 6.94 -1.88
CA SER A 143 -6.82 6.93 -0.45
C SER A 143 -7.30 5.56 0.01
N ALA A 144 -8.05 4.83 -0.82
CA ALA A 144 -8.51 3.48 -0.50
C ALA A 144 -7.35 2.49 -0.43
N CYS A 145 -6.41 2.54 -1.38
CA CYS A 145 -5.22 1.69 -1.39
C CYS A 145 -4.32 1.94 -0.17
N ILE A 146 -4.12 3.21 0.22
CA ILE A 146 -3.33 3.57 1.40
C ILE A 146 -3.98 3.02 2.67
N ARG A 147 -5.29 3.19 2.84
CA ARG A 147 -6.03 2.64 3.99
C ARG A 147 -5.99 1.12 4.04
N ALA A 148 -6.15 0.46 2.90
CA ALA A 148 -6.08 -1.01 2.81
C ALA A 148 -4.68 -1.53 3.18
N ALA A 149 -3.63 -0.88 2.67
CA ALA A 149 -2.24 -1.24 2.99
C ALA A 149 -1.91 -0.98 4.47
N TRP A 150 -2.39 0.14 5.03
CA TRP A 150 -2.27 0.43 6.46
C TRP A 150 -2.96 -0.66 7.30
N LEU A 151 -4.21 -0.99 7.00
CA LEU A 151 -4.95 -2.04 7.70
C LEU A 151 -4.22 -3.38 7.61
N LYS A 152 -3.72 -3.76 6.43
CA LYS A 152 -2.93 -4.98 6.26
C LYS A 152 -1.66 -4.98 7.12
N ASN A 153 -1.01 -3.83 7.28
CA ASN A 153 0.16 -3.68 8.14
C ASN A 153 -0.20 -3.83 9.62
N GLU A 154 -1.32 -3.23 10.07
CA GLU A 154 -1.79 -3.35 11.45
C GLU A 154 -2.19 -4.78 11.79
N LEU A 155 -2.88 -5.47 10.88
CA LEU A 155 -3.29 -6.87 11.08
C LEU A 155 -2.11 -7.81 11.31
N LYS A 156 -0.94 -7.58 10.71
CA LYS A 156 0.27 -8.38 10.93
C LYS A 156 0.79 -8.31 12.37
N ASN A 157 0.48 -7.24 13.06
CA ASN A 157 0.89 -7.02 14.46
C ASN A 157 -0.23 -7.33 15.46
N LEU A 158 -1.42 -7.71 14.97
CA LEU A 158 -2.58 -7.96 15.80
C LEU A 158 -2.43 -9.27 16.55
N ARG A 159 -2.64 -9.21 17.87
CA ARG A 159 -2.75 -10.39 18.75
C ARG A 159 -4.19 -10.48 19.22
N ILE A 160 -4.83 -11.61 18.94
CA ILE A 160 -6.22 -11.88 19.28
C ILE A 160 -6.25 -12.92 20.37
N ALA A 161 -6.85 -12.62 21.52
CA ALA A 161 -7.06 -13.57 22.59
C ALA A 161 -8.37 -14.35 22.38
N SER A 162 -8.27 -15.67 22.31
CA SER A 162 -9.41 -16.59 22.35
C SER A 162 -9.55 -17.15 23.75
N VAL A 163 -10.60 -16.76 24.46
CA VAL A 163 -10.83 -17.16 25.87
C VAL A 163 -11.76 -18.36 25.93
N GLY A 164 -11.27 -19.45 26.57
CA GLY A 164 -12.03 -20.68 26.75
C GLY A 164 -12.06 -21.62 25.54
N HIS A 165 -12.96 -22.56 25.55
CA HIS A 165 -13.11 -23.59 24.51
C HIS A 165 -14.39 -23.43 23.71
N THR A 166 -14.29 -23.80 22.42
CA THR A 166 -15.49 -23.96 21.60
C THR A 166 -16.24 -25.21 22.06
N PRO A 167 -17.56 -25.12 22.34
CA PRO A 167 -18.34 -26.29 22.72
C PRO A 167 -18.33 -27.39 21.68
N GLN A 168 -18.56 -28.63 22.10
CA GLN A 168 -18.69 -29.76 21.19
C GLN A 168 -19.78 -29.50 20.15
N GLY A 169 -19.50 -29.77 18.88
CA GLY A 169 -20.40 -29.54 17.75
C GLY A 169 -20.32 -28.11 17.15
N PHE A 170 -19.57 -27.19 17.74
CA PHE A 170 -19.41 -25.81 17.26
C PHE A 170 -18.01 -25.53 16.66
N GLY A 171 -17.35 -26.57 16.16
CA GLY A 171 -16.01 -26.41 15.55
C GLY A 171 -15.93 -25.41 14.39
N PHE A 172 -17.04 -25.18 13.70
CA PHE A 172 -17.16 -24.16 12.63
C PHE A 172 -17.05 -22.71 13.14
N GLY A 173 -17.27 -22.45 14.41
CA GLY A 173 -17.12 -21.13 15.05
C GLY A 173 -15.70 -20.87 15.57
N ARG A 174 -14.75 -21.77 15.29
CA ARG A 174 -13.36 -21.64 15.74
C ARG A 174 -12.46 -21.12 14.63
N ALA A 175 -11.74 -20.05 14.91
CA ALA A 175 -10.65 -19.61 14.06
C ALA A 175 -9.42 -20.52 14.30
N MET A 176 -8.77 -20.93 13.22
CA MET A 176 -7.54 -21.73 13.28
C MET A 176 -6.33 -20.79 13.25
N ASP A 177 -5.36 -21.03 14.14
CA ASP A 177 -4.15 -20.20 14.28
C ASP A 177 -3.39 -20.06 12.96
N ALA A 178 -3.22 -21.18 12.25
CA ALA A 178 -2.52 -21.19 10.97
C ALA A 178 -3.25 -20.39 9.88
N ASP A 179 -4.58 -20.43 9.87
CA ASP A 179 -5.39 -19.68 8.88
C ASP A 179 -5.37 -18.18 9.19
N MET A 180 -5.46 -17.80 10.47
CA MET A 180 -5.36 -16.40 10.90
C MET A 180 -3.98 -15.83 10.54
N GLN A 181 -2.91 -16.58 10.78
CA GLN A 181 -1.57 -16.17 10.43
C GLN A 181 -1.36 -16.10 8.91
N LYS A 182 -1.85 -17.09 8.16
CA LYS A 182 -1.70 -17.15 6.70
C LYS A 182 -2.47 -16.04 5.98
N VAL A 183 -3.71 -15.77 6.40
CA VAL A 183 -4.60 -14.83 5.69
C VAL A 183 -4.35 -13.39 6.15
N PHE A 184 -4.20 -13.16 7.45
CA PHE A 184 -4.12 -11.82 8.03
C PHE A 184 -2.74 -11.48 8.61
N GLY A 185 -1.89 -12.46 8.84
CA GLY A 185 -0.63 -12.29 9.58
C GLY A 185 -0.84 -12.13 11.10
N ALA A 186 -2.11 -12.22 11.58
CA ALA A 186 -2.47 -12.04 12.97
C ALA A 186 -2.12 -13.28 13.81
N THR A 187 -1.73 -13.07 15.07
CA THR A 187 -1.48 -14.14 16.05
C THR A 187 -2.73 -14.41 16.86
N LEU A 188 -3.14 -15.67 16.96
CA LEU A 188 -4.22 -16.10 17.84
C LEU A 188 -3.61 -16.75 19.08
N GLU A 189 -3.99 -16.27 20.28
CA GLU A 189 -3.54 -16.79 21.59
C GLU A 189 -4.73 -17.36 22.34
N SER A 190 -4.58 -18.57 22.84
CA SER A 190 -5.60 -19.20 23.70
C SER A 190 -5.34 -18.87 25.17
N ILE A 191 -6.36 -18.41 25.87
CA ILE A 191 -6.33 -18.09 27.29
C ILE A 191 -7.36 -18.96 28.01
N GLU A 192 -6.94 -19.63 29.09
CA GLU A 192 -7.85 -20.39 29.93
C GLU A 192 -8.79 -19.46 30.70
N VAL A 193 -10.09 -19.80 30.75
CA VAL A 193 -11.09 -19.00 31.49
C VAL A 193 -10.69 -18.83 32.96
N ARG A 194 -10.09 -19.86 33.57
CA ARG A 194 -9.64 -19.80 34.97
C ARG A 194 -8.58 -18.73 35.17
N GLU A 195 -7.63 -18.62 34.25
CA GLU A 195 -6.58 -17.59 34.29
C GLU A 195 -7.20 -16.19 34.29
N LEU A 196 -8.15 -15.95 33.38
CA LEU A 196 -8.88 -14.66 33.33
C LEU A 196 -9.62 -14.36 34.65
N ILE A 197 -10.29 -15.35 35.23
CA ILE A 197 -11.00 -15.20 36.51
C ILE A 197 -10.03 -14.89 37.65
N ASP A 198 -8.88 -15.56 37.70
CA ASP A 198 -7.89 -15.35 38.75
C ASP A 198 -7.22 -13.96 38.61
N MET A 199 -6.94 -13.52 37.39
CA MET A 199 -6.50 -12.15 37.12
C MET A 199 -7.55 -11.13 37.60
N ALA A 200 -8.84 -11.35 37.30
CA ALA A 200 -9.92 -10.45 37.70
C ALA A 200 -10.04 -10.29 39.22
N LYS A 201 -9.80 -11.37 39.99
CA LYS A 201 -9.82 -11.32 41.48
C LYS A 201 -8.70 -10.43 42.04
N GLY A 202 -7.62 -10.23 41.32
CA GLY A 202 -6.51 -9.36 41.71
C GLY A 202 -6.80 -7.85 41.57
N TYR A 203 -7.88 -7.48 40.87
CA TYR A 203 -8.24 -6.08 40.70
C TYR A 203 -9.15 -5.61 41.83
N THR A 204 -8.82 -4.46 42.44
CA THR A 204 -9.59 -3.83 43.52
C THR A 204 -10.84 -3.10 42.99
N CYS A 205 -11.82 -2.88 43.86
CA CYS A 205 -13.16 -2.33 43.57
C CYS A 205 -13.19 -0.98 42.83
N LEU A 206 -12.10 -0.23 42.79
CA LEU A 206 -11.97 1.06 42.09
C LEU A 206 -12.14 1.01 40.58
N LEU A 207 -11.89 -0.16 39.94
CA LEU A 207 -12.08 -0.34 38.51
C LEU A 207 -13.54 -0.56 38.10
N TYR A 208 -14.41 -0.98 39.04
CA TYR A 208 -15.85 -1.16 38.77
C TYR A 208 -16.64 0.14 38.68
N THR A 209 -16.05 1.28 39.10
CA THR A 209 -16.69 2.59 39.05
C THR A 209 -16.34 3.43 37.82
N SER A 210 -15.44 2.94 36.97
CA SER A 210 -15.16 3.59 35.67
C SER A 210 -16.32 3.34 34.70
N PRO A 211 -16.97 4.40 34.16
CA PRO A 211 -18.03 4.19 33.18
C PRO A 211 -17.46 3.47 31.96
N SER A 212 -18.08 2.35 31.59
CA SER A 212 -17.77 1.65 30.36
C SER A 212 -17.89 2.63 29.18
N PRO A 213 -16.92 2.73 28.28
CA PRO A 213 -17.08 3.51 27.06
C PRO A 213 -18.25 2.91 26.27
N ARG A 214 -19.27 3.73 26.00
CA ARG A 214 -20.42 3.40 25.17
C ARG A 214 -20.04 3.48 23.71
#